data_93a133ec080ce0be4ab410bbcdf1fac7
#
_entry.id   93a133ec080ce0be4ab410bbcdf1fac7
#
_cell.length_a   1.000
_cell.length_b   1.000
_cell.length_c   1.000
_cell.angle_alpha   90.00
_cell.angle_beta   90.00
_cell.angle_gamma   90.00
#
_symmetry.space_group_name_H-M   'P 1'
#
loop_
_entity.id
_entity.type
_entity.pdbx_description
1 polymer ?
#
loop_
_entity_poly.entity_id
_entity_poly.type
_entity_poly.pdbx_seq_one_letter_code
_entity_poly.pdbx_strand_id
1 'polypeptide(L)'
;MKSSKMECVRTLNQHNHVKTPPARRSFFSSTINGLLFPPNFPIRPKRLPSLRLSVRSSSSPQPQGSSTEHTTLLVETFHEHRRLKSLLKRLSKTGSCPLILLREDGDWSKEHFWAVVRFLRHASRFEEILQVFDLWKNIEKSRINELNYSKIIKVLGEEGLMEEAILSFKEMKSYGLNPTLEVYNSMIHGFGQKGNFADALVYLHEMREDNVAPETDTYDGLIEAYAKHKMYDEIGMCLKKMKLNGCPPDQITYNLLMRQFSKGGLLKRMESVYHTMISKRMHLQSSTLVAMLETYARFGIMDKMEKFYLRALNTKTPLGDDLIRKMAEVYIGNYMFSRLETLGVDLSTAFGETDLLWCLRLLSHSFLLSRQGMDSILQEMERENVPWNVTFANIILLTHLKMKDFTHLRISLSQLTHSVEPDIVTVGILFNAIDMGFDGTGTLEAWQRMELFYKAVEMNTDPVVITSFGKGNFLQNCELAFSTLEPEERVKKIWTYNNLINLVLKHKGSYGQ
;
A
#
# COMPACT_ATOMS: atom_id res chain seq x y z
N MET A 1 32.89 15.97 62.04
CA MET A 1 32.19 14.96 61.25
C MET A 1 30.93 15.55 60.62
N LYS A 2 31.08 16.42 59.65
CA LYS A 2 30.02 16.93 58.76
C LYS A 2 30.71 17.72 57.65
N SER A 3 31.42 17.05 56.77
CA SER A 3 32.00 17.71 55.57
C SER A 3 32.48 16.69 54.50
N SER A 4 31.81 15.59 54.35
CA SER A 4 32.22 14.58 53.36
C SER A 4 31.09 13.98 52.54
N LYS A 5 29.94 14.65 52.45
CA LYS A 5 28.78 14.22 51.66
C LYS A 5 28.33 15.23 50.59
N MET A 6 29.09 16.29 50.35
CA MET A 6 28.71 17.33 49.39
C MET A 6 29.64 17.43 48.17
N GLU A 7 30.73 16.68 48.10
CA GLU A 7 31.64 16.67 46.93
C GLU A 7 31.35 15.60 45.87
N CYS A 8 30.49 14.63 46.21
CA CYS A 8 30.16 13.56 45.23
C CYS A 8 29.02 13.91 44.24
N VAL A 9 28.41 15.10 44.39
CA VAL A 9 27.28 15.55 43.54
C VAL A 9 27.72 16.61 42.51
N ARG A 10 28.95 17.16 42.65
CA ARG A 10 29.44 18.18 41.73
C ARG A 10 30.33 17.68 40.56
N THR A 11 30.73 16.44 40.53
CA THR A 11 31.55 15.84 39.47
C THR A 11 30.75 15.05 38.42
N LEU A 12 29.43 14.99 38.51
CA LEU A 12 28.57 14.31 37.53
C LEU A 12 27.89 15.23 36.52
N ASN A 13 28.17 16.54 36.55
CA ASN A 13 27.53 17.52 35.66
C ASN A 13 28.45 18.21 34.64
N GLN A 14 29.65 17.71 34.40
CA GLN A 14 30.48 18.14 33.31
C GLN A 14 31.03 16.93 32.57
N HIS A 15 30.31 16.38 31.66
CA HIS A 15 30.64 15.60 30.46
C HIS A 15 29.47 14.74 30.03
N ASN A 16 28.38 15.38 29.62
CA ASN A 16 27.40 14.73 28.78
C ASN A 16 27.06 15.66 27.60
N HIS A 17 28.01 15.85 26.70
CA HIS A 17 27.65 15.96 25.29
C HIS A 17 27.14 14.60 24.85
N VAL A 18 25.86 14.38 25.03
CA VAL A 18 25.13 13.29 24.41
C VAL A 18 25.20 13.53 22.91
N LYS A 19 26.14 12.86 22.26
CA LYS A 19 26.08 12.61 20.81
C LYS A 19 24.75 11.88 20.60
N THR A 20 23.80 12.56 19.98
CA THR A 20 22.63 11.92 19.39
C THR A 20 23.12 10.75 18.55
N PRO A 21 22.65 9.52 18.79
CA PRO A 21 23.00 8.41 17.90
C PRO A 21 22.46 8.74 16.52
N PRO A 22 23.21 8.43 15.44
CA PRO A 22 22.73 8.66 14.09
C PRO A 22 21.41 7.92 13.94
N ALA A 23 20.40 8.62 13.42
CA ALA A 23 19.10 8.07 13.13
C ALA A 23 19.30 6.75 12.36
N ARG A 24 19.02 5.62 13.01
CA ARG A 24 18.99 4.31 12.35
C ARG A 24 17.90 4.42 11.31
N ARG A 25 18.31 4.52 10.06
CA ARG A 25 17.42 4.44 8.91
C ARG A 25 16.58 3.17 9.07
N SER A 26 15.27 3.34 9.12
CA SER A 26 14.30 2.24 9.10
C SER A 26 14.34 1.56 7.73
N PHE A 27 15.32 0.68 7.53
CA PHE A 27 15.41 -0.20 6.36
C PHE A 27 14.54 -1.46 6.49
N PHE A 28 13.67 -1.54 7.50
CA PHE A 28 13.18 -2.85 7.97
C PHE A 28 11.77 -3.27 7.48
N SER A 29 10.95 -2.37 6.95
CA SER A 29 9.56 -2.77 6.61
C SER A 29 9.42 -3.52 5.27
N SER A 30 10.28 -3.24 4.29
CA SER A 30 10.24 -3.93 2.98
C SER A 30 11.15 -5.16 2.89
N THR A 31 12.11 -5.32 3.80
CA THR A 31 13.12 -6.38 3.77
C THR A 31 12.68 -7.67 4.45
N ILE A 32 11.74 -7.61 5.41
CA ILE A 32 11.30 -8.81 6.15
C ILE A 32 10.55 -9.78 5.23
N ASN A 33 9.73 -9.26 4.32
CA ASN A 33 8.98 -10.11 3.37
C ASN A 33 9.81 -10.58 2.16
N GLY A 34 10.95 -9.98 1.90
CA GLY A 34 11.77 -10.30 0.72
C GLY A 34 13.03 -11.12 1.00
N LEU A 35 13.56 -11.08 2.23
CA LEU A 35 14.86 -11.68 2.55
C LEU A 35 14.78 -13.03 3.26
N LEU A 36 13.69 -13.31 4.00
CA LEU A 36 13.56 -14.58 4.73
C LEU A 36 13.00 -15.72 3.89
N PHE A 37 12.20 -15.43 2.86
CA PHE A 37 11.48 -16.45 2.12
C PHE A 37 11.42 -16.12 0.62
N PRO A 38 11.62 -17.10 -0.26
CA PRO A 38 11.44 -16.92 -1.70
C PRO A 38 9.98 -16.60 -2.05
N PRO A 39 9.70 -15.92 -3.20
CA PRO A 39 8.37 -15.47 -3.61
C PRO A 39 7.32 -16.57 -3.82
N ASN A 40 7.65 -17.82 -3.60
CA ASN A 40 6.75 -18.99 -3.76
C ASN A 40 6.16 -19.49 -2.44
N PHE A 41 6.25 -18.74 -1.33
CA PHE A 41 5.45 -19.08 -0.16
C PHE A 41 3.98 -18.77 -0.47
N PRO A 42 3.05 -19.70 -0.23
CA PRO A 42 1.63 -19.44 -0.51
C PRO A 42 1.08 -18.41 0.46
N ILE A 43 1.09 -17.15 0.04
CA ILE A 43 0.26 -16.12 0.65
C ILE A 43 -1.16 -16.46 0.26
N ARG A 44 -1.97 -16.97 1.18
CA ARG A 44 -3.40 -17.17 0.92
C ARG A 44 -4.04 -15.82 0.58
N PRO A 45 -4.64 -15.65 -0.60
CA PRO A 45 -5.32 -14.41 -0.93
C PRO A 45 -6.50 -14.24 0.02
N LYS A 46 -6.56 -13.12 0.76
CA LYS A 46 -7.76 -12.71 1.50
C LYS A 46 -8.92 -12.66 0.50
N ARG A 47 -9.98 -13.41 0.75
CA ARG A 47 -11.20 -13.35 -0.05
C ARG A 47 -11.76 -11.93 -0.03
N LEU A 48 -11.82 -11.31 -1.20
CA LEU A 48 -12.54 -10.05 -1.39
C LEU A 48 -14.03 -10.26 -1.06
N PRO A 49 -14.66 -9.34 -0.32
CA PRO A 49 -16.10 -9.42 -0.07
C PRO A 49 -16.86 -9.23 -1.38
N SER A 50 -17.78 -10.15 -1.65
CA SER A 50 -18.70 -10.08 -2.77
C SER A 50 -19.62 -8.86 -2.62
N LEU A 51 -19.50 -7.88 -3.49
CA LEU A 51 -20.46 -6.79 -3.61
C LEU A 51 -21.83 -7.33 -4.05
N ARG A 52 -22.75 -7.46 -3.12
CA ARG A 52 -24.18 -7.62 -3.43
C ARG A 52 -24.75 -6.26 -3.81
N LEU A 53 -25.04 -6.08 -5.08
CA LEU A 53 -25.88 -4.99 -5.57
C LEU A 53 -27.30 -5.20 -5.05
N SER A 54 -27.73 -4.41 -4.07
CA SER A 54 -29.14 -4.32 -3.67
C SER A 54 -29.86 -3.32 -4.59
N VAL A 55 -30.72 -3.82 -5.44
CA VAL A 55 -31.67 -3.02 -6.20
C VAL A 55 -32.76 -2.57 -5.23
N ARG A 56 -32.78 -1.28 -4.87
CA ARG A 56 -33.94 -0.67 -4.20
C ARG A 56 -34.95 -0.26 -5.26
N SER A 57 -36.10 -0.90 -5.26
CA SER A 57 -37.30 -0.48 -5.97
C SER A 57 -37.93 0.71 -5.22
N SER A 58 -37.97 1.87 -5.85
CA SER A 58 -38.83 2.99 -5.42
C SER A 58 -39.98 3.13 -6.41
N SER A 59 -41.17 2.91 -5.92
CA SER A 59 -42.44 3.13 -6.61
C SER A 59 -42.82 4.60 -6.59
N SER A 60 -43.19 5.16 -7.74
CA SER A 60 -44.19 6.25 -7.89
C SER A 60 -44.43 6.58 -9.38
N PRO A 61 -45.46 7.37 -9.78
CA PRO A 61 -46.54 6.84 -10.58
C PRO A 61 -46.48 7.22 -12.07
N GLN A 62 -47.25 6.51 -12.89
CA GLN A 62 -47.37 6.62 -14.35
C GLN A 62 -47.77 7.99 -14.87
N PRO A 63 -47.38 8.28 -16.13
CA PRO A 63 -48.37 8.70 -17.15
C PRO A 63 -48.38 7.70 -18.32
N GLN A 64 -49.58 7.45 -18.77
CA GLN A 64 -49.92 6.62 -19.92
C GLN A 64 -49.40 7.25 -21.21
N GLY A 65 -48.64 6.48 -22.00
CA GLY A 65 -48.21 6.84 -23.35
C GLY A 65 -47.01 6.00 -23.79
N SER A 66 -47.21 5.09 -24.76
CA SER A 66 -46.20 4.28 -25.48
C SER A 66 -45.54 3.10 -24.74
N SER A 67 -46.34 2.11 -24.41
CA SER A 67 -45.84 0.78 -23.94
C SER A 67 -45.01 0.05 -24.99
N THR A 68 -45.12 0.35 -26.25
CA THR A 68 -44.43 -0.32 -27.37
C THR A 68 -43.03 0.23 -27.61
N GLU A 69 -42.78 1.54 -27.47
CA GLU A 69 -41.45 2.12 -27.64
C GLU A 69 -40.50 1.75 -26.48
N HIS A 70 -41.02 1.69 -25.26
CA HIS A 70 -40.17 1.28 -24.09
C HIS A 70 -39.78 -0.19 -24.15
N THR A 71 -40.65 -1.07 -24.66
CA THR A 71 -40.34 -2.49 -24.83
C THR A 71 -39.39 -2.75 -26.00
N THR A 72 -39.50 -2.00 -27.10
CA THR A 72 -38.54 -2.10 -28.22
C THR A 72 -37.16 -1.62 -27.80
N LEU A 73 -37.06 -0.49 -27.07
CA LEU A 73 -35.79 0.02 -26.56
C LEU A 73 -35.10 -0.95 -25.58
N LEU A 74 -35.87 -1.61 -24.72
CA LEU A 74 -35.36 -2.63 -23.79
C LEU A 74 -34.86 -3.88 -24.52
N VAL A 75 -35.55 -4.29 -25.57
CA VAL A 75 -35.16 -5.44 -26.40
C VAL A 75 -33.90 -5.12 -27.21
N GLU A 76 -33.80 -3.93 -27.78
CA GLU A 76 -32.60 -3.46 -28.50
C GLU A 76 -31.39 -3.37 -27.57
N THR A 77 -31.52 -2.78 -26.38
CA THR A 77 -30.45 -2.70 -25.39
C THR A 77 -30.01 -4.09 -24.92
N PHE A 78 -30.94 -5.04 -24.79
CA PHE A 78 -30.61 -6.42 -24.44
C PHE A 78 -29.82 -7.14 -25.56
N HIS A 79 -30.20 -6.92 -26.81
CA HIS A 79 -29.49 -7.49 -27.97
C HIS A 79 -28.09 -6.88 -28.10
N GLU A 80 -27.92 -5.58 -27.93
CA GLU A 80 -26.62 -4.94 -27.93
C GLU A 80 -25.72 -5.45 -26.80
N HIS A 81 -26.25 -5.59 -25.59
CA HIS A 81 -25.49 -6.15 -24.47
C HIS A 81 -25.05 -7.60 -24.71
N ARG A 82 -25.90 -8.39 -25.36
CA ARG A 82 -25.57 -9.77 -25.74
C ARG A 82 -24.49 -9.84 -26.82
N ARG A 83 -24.56 -8.94 -27.82
CA ARG A 83 -23.52 -8.79 -28.87
C ARG A 83 -22.19 -8.40 -28.24
N LEU A 84 -22.16 -7.39 -27.38
CA LEU A 84 -20.97 -6.97 -26.67
C LEU A 84 -20.33 -8.09 -25.84
N LYS A 85 -21.12 -8.82 -25.08
CA LYS A 85 -20.65 -9.96 -24.28
C LYS A 85 -20.06 -11.07 -25.17
N SER A 86 -20.67 -11.34 -26.32
CA SER A 86 -20.15 -12.30 -27.31
C SER A 86 -18.83 -11.84 -27.91
N LEU A 87 -18.72 -10.56 -28.28
CA LEU A 87 -17.50 -9.96 -28.82
C LEU A 87 -16.35 -10.03 -27.81
N LEU A 88 -16.57 -9.63 -26.56
CA LEU A 88 -15.54 -9.70 -25.51
C LEU A 88 -15.11 -11.14 -25.21
N LYS A 89 -16.04 -12.10 -25.29
CA LYS A 89 -15.73 -13.54 -25.17
C LYS A 89 -14.89 -14.06 -26.35
N ARG A 90 -15.11 -13.56 -27.58
CA ARG A 90 -14.27 -13.88 -28.74
C ARG A 90 -12.87 -13.29 -28.59
N LEU A 91 -12.77 -12.05 -28.10
CA LEU A 91 -11.50 -11.36 -27.82
C LEU A 91 -10.68 -12.00 -26.69
N SER A 92 -11.32 -12.62 -25.71
CA SER A 92 -10.62 -13.28 -24.59
C SER A 92 -9.99 -14.63 -24.97
N LYS A 93 -10.27 -15.16 -26.16
CA LYS A 93 -9.62 -16.38 -26.66
C LYS A 93 -8.16 -16.10 -27.01
N THR A 94 -7.26 -17.00 -26.62
CA THR A 94 -5.84 -16.91 -26.92
C THR A 94 -5.60 -16.79 -28.43
N GLY A 95 -4.84 -15.76 -28.87
CA GLY A 95 -4.54 -15.55 -30.28
C GLY A 95 -5.63 -14.83 -31.11
N SER A 96 -6.73 -14.37 -30.50
CA SER A 96 -7.74 -13.57 -31.21
C SER A 96 -7.18 -12.19 -31.59
N CYS A 97 -7.33 -11.82 -32.87
CA CYS A 97 -6.95 -10.50 -33.37
C CYS A 97 -8.20 -9.60 -33.47
N PRO A 98 -8.23 -8.44 -32.79
CA PRO A 98 -9.38 -7.54 -32.82
C PRO A 98 -9.63 -6.94 -34.21
N LEU A 99 -8.60 -6.79 -35.04
CA LEU A 99 -8.73 -6.31 -36.43
C LEU A 99 -9.50 -7.29 -37.30
N ILE A 100 -9.23 -8.59 -37.14
CA ILE A 100 -9.96 -9.66 -37.85
C ILE A 100 -11.41 -9.66 -37.41
N LEU A 101 -11.67 -9.59 -36.10
CA LEU A 101 -13.01 -9.56 -35.55
C LEU A 101 -13.82 -8.34 -36.02
N LEU A 102 -13.20 -7.17 -36.12
CA LEU A 102 -13.86 -5.97 -36.65
C LEU A 102 -14.22 -6.13 -38.11
N ARG A 103 -13.34 -6.74 -38.93
CA ARG A 103 -13.62 -7.02 -40.34
C ARG A 103 -14.71 -8.07 -40.53
N GLU A 104 -14.74 -9.11 -39.70
CA GLU A 104 -15.79 -10.14 -39.71
C GLU A 104 -17.16 -9.59 -39.27
N ASP A 105 -17.19 -8.75 -38.26
CA ASP A 105 -18.42 -8.13 -37.75
C ASP A 105 -18.92 -7.00 -38.67
N GLY A 106 -18.06 -6.51 -39.59
CA GLY A 106 -18.32 -5.42 -40.54
C GLY A 106 -18.25 -4.03 -39.91
N ASP A 107 -18.83 -3.83 -38.76
CA ASP A 107 -18.76 -2.58 -38.00
C ASP A 107 -19.03 -2.79 -36.52
N TRP A 108 -18.49 -1.91 -35.68
CA TRP A 108 -18.80 -1.83 -34.26
C TRP A 108 -19.43 -0.46 -33.94
N SER A 109 -20.52 -0.51 -33.16
CA SER A 109 -21.06 0.73 -32.57
C SER A 109 -19.99 1.42 -31.73
N LYS A 110 -20.19 2.71 -31.44
CA LYS A 110 -19.28 3.50 -30.61
C LYS A 110 -19.08 2.86 -29.23
N GLU A 111 -20.12 2.31 -28.66
CA GLU A 111 -20.12 1.63 -27.35
C GLU A 111 -19.28 0.34 -27.41
N HIS A 112 -19.45 -0.47 -28.46
CA HIS A 112 -18.66 -1.68 -28.68
C HIS A 112 -17.17 -1.36 -28.88
N PHE A 113 -16.86 -0.37 -29.70
CA PHE A 113 -15.47 0.06 -29.92
C PHE A 113 -14.78 0.47 -28.61
N TRP A 114 -15.39 1.37 -27.82
CA TRP A 114 -14.78 1.79 -26.57
C TRP A 114 -14.75 0.69 -25.49
N ALA A 115 -15.63 -0.28 -25.56
CA ALA A 115 -15.54 -1.47 -24.70
C ALA A 115 -14.37 -2.38 -25.10
N VAL A 116 -14.10 -2.52 -26.41
CA VAL A 116 -12.92 -3.23 -26.91
C VAL A 116 -11.64 -2.52 -26.51
N VAL A 117 -11.55 -1.21 -26.63
CA VAL A 117 -10.38 -0.43 -26.17
C VAL A 117 -10.14 -0.65 -24.67
N ARG A 118 -11.18 -0.61 -23.83
CA ARG A 118 -11.04 -0.91 -22.40
C ARG A 118 -10.57 -2.34 -22.15
N PHE A 119 -11.09 -3.31 -22.90
CA PHE A 119 -10.65 -4.71 -22.81
C PHE A 119 -9.18 -4.86 -23.16
N LEU A 120 -8.71 -4.25 -24.27
CA LEU A 120 -7.31 -4.30 -24.71
C LEU A 120 -6.37 -3.68 -23.65
N ARG A 121 -6.79 -2.57 -23.03
CA ARG A 121 -6.06 -1.97 -21.90
C ARG A 121 -5.91 -2.95 -20.72
N HIS A 122 -7.00 -3.57 -20.27
CA HIS A 122 -6.97 -4.54 -19.17
C HIS A 122 -6.18 -5.81 -19.51
N ALA A 123 -6.15 -6.19 -20.79
CA ALA A 123 -5.37 -7.33 -21.27
C ALA A 123 -3.90 -6.99 -21.58
N SER A 124 -3.47 -5.74 -21.34
CA SER A 124 -2.12 -5.22 -21.67
C SER A 124 -1.75 -5.37 -23.15
N ARG A 125 -2.75 -5.33 -24.05
CA ARG A 125 -2.60 -5.42 -25.51
C ARG A 125 -2.62 -4.02 -26.14
N PHE A 126 -1.70 -3.19 -25.72
CA PHE A 126 -1.72 -1.75 -26.03
C PHE A 126 -1.42 -1.44 -27.51
N GLU A 127 -0.52 -2.19 -28.15
CA GLU A 127 -0.10 -1.99 -29.53
C GLU A 127 -1.24 -2.12 -30.55
N GLU A 128 -2.28 -2.87 -30.20
CA GLU A 128 -3.44 -3.08 -31.06
C GLU A 128 -4.48 -1.93 -30.99
N ILE A 129 -4.39 -1.06 -29.99
CA ILE A 129 -5.38 -0.01 -29.75
C ILE A 129 -5.44 0.98 -30.91
N LEU A 130 -4.30 1.49 -31.37
CA LEU A 130 -4.24 2.45 -32.47
C LEU A 130 -4.67 1.80 -33.79
N GLN A 131 -4.21 0.57 -34.05
CA GLN A 131 -4.59 -0.17 -35.25
C GLN A 131 -6.11 -0.39 -35.35
N VAL A 132 -6.75 -0.73 -34.24
CA VAL A 132 -8.22 -0.89 -34.18
C VAL A 132 -8.92 0.45 -34.36
N PHE A 133 -8.38 1.53 -33.78
CA PHE A 133 -8.92 2.87 -33.97
C PHE A 133 -8.86 3.30 -35.44
N ASP A 134 -7.74 3.10 -36.08
CA ASP A 134 -7.55 3.44 -37.51
C ASP A 134 -8.52 2.70 -38.41
N LEU A 135 -8.70 1.40 -38.17
CA LEU A 135 -9.67 0.62 -38.96
C LEU A 135 -11.11 1.11 -38.70
N TRP A 136 -11.48 1.31 -37.43
CA TRP A 136 -12.84 1.68 -37.02
C TRP A 136 -13.24 3.09 -37.47
N LYS A 137 -12.32 4.08 -37.39
CA LYS A 137 -12.62 5.46 -37.84
C LYS A 137 -12.82 5.57 -39.32
N ASN A 138 -12.11 4.71 -40.11
CA ASN A 138 -12.17 4.75 -41.57
C ASN A 138 -13.42 4.09 -42.16
N ILE A 139 -14.18 3.32 -41.36
CA ILE A 139 -15.46 2.73 -41.80
C ILE A 139 -16.51 3.84 -41.97
N GLU A 140 -16.49 4.86 -41.14
CA GLU A 140 -17.46 5.94 -41.18
C GLU A 140 -16.81 7.31 -40.89
N LYS A 141 -16.85 8.22 -41.87
CA LYS A 141 -16.19 9.54 -41.79
C LYS A 141 -16.64 10.41 -40.58
N SER A 142 -17.86 10.22 -40.10
CA SER A 142 -18.38 10.95 -38.91
C SER A 142 -17.58 10.66 -37.65
N ARG A 143 -16.81 9.57 -37.63
CA ARG A 143 -15.95 9.14 -36.52
C ARG A 143 -14.65 9.93 -36.42
N ILE A 144 -14.26 10.61 -37.51
CA ILE A 144 -13.14 11.54 -37.58
C ILE A 144 -13.60 12.87 -36.97
N ASN A 145 -13.50 12.97 -35.65
CA ASN A 145 -13.94 14.15 -34.90
C ASN A 145 -13.08 14.36 -33.64
N GLU A 146 -13.12 15.57 -33.09
CA GLU A 146 -12.32 15.99 -31.94
C GLU A 146 -12.51 15.07 -30.72
N LEU A 147 -13.75 14.64 -30.45
CA LEU A 147 -14.06 13.80 -29.28
C LEU A 147 -13.39 12.43 -29.34
N ASN A 148 -13.37 11.79 -30.50
CA ASN A 148 -12.76 10.46 -30.65
C ASN A 148 -11.23 10.55 -30.61
N TYR A 149 -10.62 11.58 -31.25
CA TYR A 149 -9.19 11.82 -31.14
C TYR A 149 -8.78 12.18 -29.70
N SER A 150 -9.51 13.04 -29.01
CA SER A 150 -9.26 13.35 -27.61
C SER A 150 -9.21 12.09 -26.74
N LYS A 151 -10.21 11.21 -26.89
CA LYS A 151 -10.27 9.96 -26.13
C LYS A 151 -9.14 9.00 -26.44
N ILE A 152 -8.77 8.85 -27.72
CA ILE A 152 -7.70 7.92 -28.10
C ILE A 152 -6.34 8.45 -27.66
N ILE A 153 -6.05 9.74 -27.86
CA ILE A 153 -4.81 10.38 -27.41
C ILE A 153 -4.69 10.27 -25.88
N LYS A 154 -5.79 10.46 -25.15
CA LYS A 154 -5.82 10.28 -23.71
C LYS A 154 -5.44 8.85 -23.30
N VAL A 155 -6.05 7.85 -23.94
CA VAL A 155 -5.74 6.44 -23.66
C VAL A 155 -4.26 6.14 -23.95
N LEU A 156 -3.74 6.59 -25.11
CA LEU A 156 -2.35 6.39 -25.50
C LEU A 156 -1.38 7.07 -24.52
N GLY A 157 -1.69 8.31 -24.11
CA GLY A 157 -0.90 9.06 -23.13
C GLY A 157 -0.88 8.40 -21.75
N GLU A 158 -2.03 7.93 -21.25
CA GLU A 158 -2.12 7.22 -19.98
C GLU A 158 -1.33 5.92 -19.96
N GLU A 159 -1.30 5.16 -21.08
CA GLU A 159 -0.52 3.92 -21.22
C GLU A 159 0.95 4.20 -21.61
N GLY A 160 1.29 5.46 -21.84
CA GLY A 160 2.64 5.89 -22.18
C GLY A 160 3.06 5.54 -23.61
N LEU A 161 2.12 5.30 -24.51
CA LEU A 161 2.35 5.09 -25.95
C LEU A 161 2.50 6.45 -26.65
N MET A 162 3.60 7.15 -26.34
CA MET A 162 3.75 8.54 -26.74
C MET A 162 4.03 8.71 -28.25
N GLU A 163 4.66 7.74 -28.90
CA GLU A 163 4.89 7.75 -30.36
C GLU A 163 3.55 7.66 -31.10
N GLU A 164 2.67 6.76 -30.68
CA GLU A 164 1.33 6.60 -31.21
C GLU A 164 0.43 7.82 -30.90
N ALA A 165 0.61 8.40 -29.71
CA ALA A 165 -0.10 9.62 -29.33
C ALA A 165 0.31 10.81 -30.23
N ILE A 166 1.62 10.96 -30.54
CA ILE A 166 2.13 11.97 -31.49
C ILE A 166 1.52 11.77 -32.88
N LEU A 167 1.49 10.52 -33.36
CA LEU A 167 0.90 10.22 -34.67
C LEU A 167 -0.58 10.61 -34.70
N SER A 168 -1.35 10.22 -33.70
CA SER A 168 -2.76 10.57 -33.60
C SER A 168 -2.98 12.09 -33.47
N PHE A 169 -2.11 12.78 -32.74
CA PHE A 169 -2.18 14.25 -32.59
C PHE A 169 -1.90 14.97 -33.93
N LYS A 170 -0.86 14.56 -34.67
CA LYS A 170 -0.53 15.11 -35.98
C LYS A 170 -1.64 14.83 -36.98
N GLU A 171 -2.19 13.63 -36.95
CA GLU A 171 -3.30 13.25 -37.82
C GLU A 171 -4.55 14.09 -37.54
N MET A 172 -4.89 14.29 -36.26
CA MET A 172 -5.99 15.18 -35.82
C MET A 172 -5.84 16.57 -36.46
N LYS A 173 -4.66 17.19 -36.33
CA LYS A 173 -4.37 18.51 -36.93
C LYS A 173 -4.44 18.47 -38.49
N SER A 174 -4.02 17.38 -39.13
CA SER A 174 -4.09 17.23 -40.59
C SER A 174 -5.51 17.20 -41.14
N TYR A 175 -6.49 16.72 -40.32
CA TYR A 175 -7.91 16.80 -40.64
C TYR A 175 -8.55 18.17 -40.34
N GLY A 176 -7.74 19.16 -39.90
CA GLY A 176 -8.24 20.48 -39.50
C GLY A 176 -9.03 20.48 -38.17
N LEU A 177 -8.88 19.44 -37.37
CA LEU A 177 -9.51 19.37 -36.03
C LEU A 177 -8.63 20.10 -35.04
N ASN A 178 -9.25 20.91 -34.16
CA ASN A 178 -8.55 21.69 -33.16
C ASN A 178 -8.30 20.86 -31.89
N PRO A 179 -7.01 20.72 -31.44
CA PRO A 179 -6.73 20.08 -30.17
C PRO A 179 -7.32 20.84 -29.00
N THR A 180 -8.02 20.12 -28.14
CA THR A 180 -8.66 20.69 -26.94
C THR A 180 -7.68 20.73 -25.75
N LEU A 181 -8.05 21.42 -24.67
CA LEU A 181 -7.32 21.39 -23.39
C LEU A 181 -7.01 19.95 -22.94
N GLU A 182 -7.99 19.03 -23.07
CA GLU A 182 -7.83 17.62 -22.66
C GLU A 182 -6.77 16.90 -23.51
N VAL A 183 -6.68 17.20 -24.81
CA VAL A 183 -5.67 16.64 -25.72
C VAL A 183 -4.28 17.10 -25.29
N TYR A 184 -4.09 18.42 -25.10
CA TYR A 184 -2.81 18.95 -24.66
C TYR A 184 -2.39 18.42 -23.29
N ASN A 185 -3.31 18.38 -22.31
CA ASN A 185 -3.04 17.80 -21.00
C ASN A 185 -2.61 16.34 -21.12
N SER A 186 -3.26 15.56 -21.99
CA SER A 186 -2.89 14.15 -22.22
C SER A 186 -1.47 13.99 -22.78
N MET A 187 -1.07 14.86 -23.73
CA MET A 187 0.30 14.88 -24.26
C MET A 187 1.30 15.31 -23.19
N ILE A 188 1.06 16.43 -22.50
CA ILE A 188 1.96 16.99 -21.47
C ILE A 188 2.15 16.00 -20.32
N HIS A 189 1.06 15.43 -19.81
CA HIS A 189 1.10 14.47 -18.72
C HIS A 189 1.76 13.15 -19.15
N GLY A 190 1.45 12.64 -20.34
CA GLY A 190 2.04 11.42 -20.87
C GLY A 190 3.55 11.51 -21.01
N PHE A 191 4.07 12.58 -21.62
CA PHE A 191 5.52 12.84 -21.69
C PHE A 191 6.14 13.03 -20.31
N GLY A 192 5.49 13.80 -19.44
CA GLY A 192 5.93 13.99 -18.06
C GLY A 192 6.04 12.67 -17.29
N GLN A 193 5.04 11.80 -17.41
CA GLN A 193 5.04 10.48 -16.75
C GLN A 193 6.19 9.57 -17.22
N LYS A 194 6.64 9.73 -18.47
CA LYS A 194 7.81 9.04 -19.04
C LYS A 194 9.15 9.71 -18.67
N GLY A 195 9.12 10.88 -18.06
CA GLY A 195 10.32 11.66 -17.74
C GLY A 195 10.86 12.51 -18.90
N ASN A 196 10.14 12.56 -20.02
CA ASN A 196 10.51 13.39 -21.17
C ASN A 196 9.92 14.80 -21.01
N PHE A 197 10.52 15.57 -20.10
CA PHE A 197 10.04 16.92 -19.78
C PHE A 197 10.30 17.94 -20.87
N ALA A 198 11.29 17.70 -21.75
CA ALA A 198 11.56 18.59 -22.88
C ALA A 198 10.34 18.62 -23.81
N ASP A 199 9.85 17.46 -24.25
CA ASP A 199 8.67 17.38 -25.09
C ASP A 199 7.40 17.83 -24.36
N ALA A 200 7.22 17.50 -23.08
CA ALA A 200 6.11 18.01 -22.30
C ALA A 200 6.03 19.56 -22.30
N LEU A 201 7.18 20.24 -22.22
CA LEU A 201 7.25 21.69 -22.28
C LEU A 201 7.05 22.26 -23.68
N VAL A 202 7.43 21.51 -24.74
CA VAL A 202 7.12 21.86 -26.13
C VAL A 202 5.60 21.88 -26.33
N TYR A 203 4.89 20.82 -25.92
CA TYR A 203 3.42 20.79 -26.01
C TYR A 203 2.73 21.85 -25.13
N LEU A 204 3.29 22.19 -23.98
CA LEU A 204 2.80 23.33 -23.18
C LEU A 204 3.00 24.67 -23.87
N HIS A 205 4.02 24.82 -24.71
CA HIS A 205 4.22 26.02 -25.55
C HIS A 205 3.25 26.02 -26.73
N GLU A 206 3.17 24.92 -27.48
CA GLU A 206 2.28 24.75 -28.64
C GLU A 206 0.81 25.00 -28.26
N MET A 207 0.37 24.51 -27.07
CA MET A 207 -0.94 24.76 -26.50
C MET A 207 -1.28 26.25 -26.46
N ARG A 208 -0.32 27.11 -26.10
CA ARG A 208 -0.52 28.57 -26.05
C ARG A 208 -0.54 29.21 -27.43
N GLU A 209 0.29 28.71 -28.34
CA GLU A 209 0.31 29.16 -29.74
C GLU A 209 -1.03 28.87 -30.43
N ASP A 210 -1.66 27.74 -30.09
CA ASP A 210 -3.01 27.39 -30.55
C ASP A 210 -4.12 28.10 -29.76
N ASN A 211 -3.79 29.11 -28.91
CA ASN A 211 -4.71 29.90 -28.08
C ASN A 211 -5.51 29.05 -27.06
N VAL A 212 -5.01 27.88 -26.67
CA VAL A 212 -5.58 27.07 -25.59
C VAL A 212 -4.85 27.43 -24.30
N ALA A 213 -5.57 28.07 -23.34
CA ALA A 213 -4.99 28.50 -22.08
C ALA A 213 -4.72 27.28 -21.16
N PRO A 214 -3.48 27.12 -20.63
CA PRO A 214 -3.23 26.13 -19.58
C PRO A 214 -4.04 26.41 -18.33
N GLU A 215 -4.55 25.36 -17.70
CA GLU A 215 -5.31 25.43 -16.44
C GLU A 215 -4.50 24.82 -15.28
N THR A 216 -5.07 24.84 -14.06
CA THR A 216 -4.47 24.25 -12.85
C THR A 216 -4.11 22.78 -13.07
N ASP A 217 -5.00 22.00 -13.70
CA ASP A 217 -4.80 20.59 -14.01
C ASP A 217 -3.57 20.33 -14.89
N THR A 218 -3.31 21.23 -15.88
CA THR A 218 -2.11 21.15 -16.74
C THR A 218 -0.82 21.17 -15.93
N TYR A 219 -0.75 22.07 -14.93
CA TYR A 219 0.41 22.20 -14.06
C TYR A 219 0.46 21.13 -12.98
N ASP A 220 -0.67 20.70 -12.44
CA ASP A 220 -0.75 19.65 -11.44
C ASP A 220 -0.23 18.31 -11.98
N GLY A 221 -0.52 17.99 -13.23
CA GLY A 221 0.06 16.82 -13.89
C GLY A 221 1.58 16.90 -14.06
N LEU A 222 2.12 18.08 -14.39
CA LEU A 222 3.58 18.30 -14.43
C LEU A 222 4.21 18.20 -13.04
N ILE A 223 3.59 18.76 -12.01
CA ILE A 223 4.05 18.66 -10.61
C ILE A 223 4.11 17.19 -10.17
N GLU A 224 3.08 16.41 -10.50
CA GLU A 224 3.05 14.98 -10.18
C GLU A 224 4.15 14.21 -10.92
N ALA A 225 4.35 14.52 -12.20
CA ALA A 225 5.42 13.92 -13.00
C ALA A 225 6.82 14.27 -12.47
N TYR A 226 7.10 15.54 -12.17
CA TYR A 226 8.36 15.95 -11.56
C TYR A 226 8.61 15.25 -10.22
N ALA A 227 7.58 15.13 -9.37
CA ALA A 227 7.69 14.43 -8.10
C ALA A 227 7.98 12.93 -8.27
N LYS A 228 7.34 12.25 -9.24
CA LYS A 228 7.59 10.85 -9.59
C LYS A 228 9.05 10.61 -9.97
N HIS A 229 9.64 11.53 -10.71
CA HIS A 229 11.05 11.48 -11.12
C HIS A 229 12.01 12.14 -10.10
N LYS A 230 11.53 12.49 -8.89
CA LYS A 230 12.30 13.13 -7.82
C LYS A 230 12.92 14.50 -8.16
N MET A 231 12.41 15.16 -9.18
CA MET A 231 12.83 16.48 -9.63
C MET A 231 12.09 17.59 -8.86
N TYR A 232 12.34 17.65 -7.55
CA TYR A 232 11.58 18.53 -6.65
C TYR A 232 11.92 20.03 -6.78
N ASP A 233 13.05 20.37 -7.36
CA ASP A 233 13.44 21.77 -7.57
C ASP A 233 12.67 22.37 -8.75
N GLU A 234 12.41 21.57 -9.79
CA GLU A 234 11.59 21.92 -10.94
C GLU A 234 10.13 22.20 -10.57
N ILE A 235 9.62 21.56 -9.52
CA ILE A 235 8.30 21.88 -8.97
C ILE A 235 8.22 23.35 -8.56
N GLY A 236 9.28 23.90 -7.96
CA GLY A 236 9.35 25.32 -7.59
C GLY A 236 9.29 26.25 -8.80
N MET A 237 9.94 25.87 -9.90
CA MET A 237 9.88 26.62 -11.17
C MET A 237 8.51 26.48 -11.82
N CYS A 238 7.92 25.28 -11.80
CA CYS A 238 6.57 25.02 -12.30
C CYS A 238 5.52 25.90 -11.60
N LEU A 239 5.58 26.01 -10.27
CA LEU A 239 4.69 26.88 -9.48
C LEU A 239 4.86 28.36 -9.81
N LYS A 240 6.09 28.82 -10.10
CA LYS A 240 6.33 30.19 -10.55
C LYS A 240 5.70 30.45 -11.92
N LYS A 241 5.92 29.52 -12.88
CA LYS A 241 5.30 29.59 -14.22
C LYS A 241 3.77 29.59 -14.15
N MET A 242 3.19 28.71 -13.31
CA MET A 242 1.75 28.62 -13.05
C MET A 242 1.17 29.99 -12.63
N LYS A 243 1.81 30.67 -11.66
CA LYS A 243 1.39 32.00 -11.21
C LYS A 243 1.52 33.07 -12.29
N LEU A 244 2.62 33.06 -13.05
CA LEU A 244 2.86 34.02 -14.13
C LEU A 244 1.86 33.87 -15.27
N ASN A 245 1.32 32.67 -15.47
CA ASN A 245 0.32 32.38 -16.50
C ASN A 245 -1.13 32.58 -16.04
N GLY A 246 -1.35 33.22 -14.89
CA GLY A 246 -2.69 33.50 -14.40
C GLY A 246 -3.40 32.31 -13.73
N CYS A 247 -2.73 31.20 -13.54
CA CYS A 247 -3.25 29.98 -12.88
C CYS A 247 -2.63 29.83 -11.49
N PRO A 248 -3.01 30.62 -10.47
CA PRO A 248 -2.41 30.50 -9.15
C PRO A 248 -2.74 29.13 -8.53
N PRO A 249 -1.77 28.51 -7.77
CA PRO A 249 -2.03 27.27 -7.07
C PRO A 249 -3.27 27.35 -6.18
N ASP A 250 -4.16 26.41 -6.33
CA ASP A 250 -5.39 26.28 -5.58
C ASP A 250 -5.29 25.24 -4.45
N GLN A 251 -6.40 24.95 -3.78
CA GLN A 251 -6.45 23.97 -2.70
C GLN A 251 -6.04 22.55 -3.18
N ILE A 252 -6.37 22.19 -4.42
CA ILE A 252 -6.04 20.87 -5.00
C ILE A 252 -4.53 20.78 -5.21
N THR A 253 -3.92 21.80 -5.84
CA THR A 253 -2.48 21.92 -6.03
C THR A 253 -1.72 21.84 -4.71
N TYR A 254 -2.14 22.58 -3.66
CA TYR A 254 -1.45 22.52 -2.37
C TYR A 254 -1.57 21.15 -1.69
N ASN A 255 -2.74 20.50 -1.75
CA ASN A 255 -2.88 19.12 -1.25
C ASN A 255 -2.00 18.13 -2.05
N LEU A 256 -1.91 18.29 -3.37
CA LEU A 256 -1.00 17.51 -4.22
C LEU A 256 0.45 17.67 -3.78
N LEU A 257 0.92 18.91 -3.65
CA LEU A 257 2.29 19.20 -3.21
C LEU A 257 2.62 18.55 -1.87
N MET A 258 1.71 18.64 -0.91
CA MET A 258 1.90 18.03 0.40
C MET A 258 2.04 16.51 0.30
N ARG A 259 1.17 15.85 -0.48
CA ARG A 259 1.26 14.40 -0.71
C ARG A 259 2.58 14.02 -1.39
N GLN A 260 3.01 14.78 -2.40
CA GLN A 260 4.25 14.47 -3.13
C GLN A 260 5.49 14.70 -2.27
N PHE A 261 5.55 15.79 -1.50
CA PHE A 261 6.67 16.03 -0.57
C PHE A 261 6.68 15.03 0.60
N SER A 262 5.51 14.59 1.06
CA SER A 262 5.36 13.52 2.03
C SER A 262 5.93 12.19 1.50
N LYS A 263 5.53 11.76 0.30
CA LYS A 263 6.06 10.57 -0.37
C LYS A 263 7.57 10.66 -0.57
N GLY A 264 8.06 11.83 -0.96
CA GLY A 264 9.49 12.09 -1.16
C GLY A 264 10.30 12.23 0.14
N GLY A 265 9.68 12.22 1.31
CA GLY A 265 10.36 12.42 2.59
C GLY A 265 10.87 13.84 2.81
N LEU A 266 10.35 14.82 2.08
CA LEU A 266 10.77 16.23 2.13
C LEU A 266 10.02 17.00 3.22
N LEU A 267 10.24 16.60 4.48
CA LEU A 267 9.52 17.10 5.66
C LEU A 267 9.43 18.64 5.71
N LYS A 268 10.55 19.35 5.54
CA LYS A 268 10.59 20.83 5.61
C LYS A 268 9.73 21.47 4.51
N ARG A 269 9.75 20.92 3.28
CA ARG A 269 8.92 21.43 2.18
C ARG A 269 7.46 21.16 2.42
N MET A 270 7.11 19.95 2.89
CA MET A 270 5.76 19.58 3.27
C MET A 270 5.20 20.53 4.34
N GLU A 271 5.95 20.80 5.40
CA GLU A 271 5.54 21.73 6.47
C GLU A 271 5.37 23.16 5.99
N SER A 272 6.27 23.65 5.13
CA SER A 272 6.15 24.99 4.53
C SER A 272 4.85 25.15 3.72
N VAL A 273 4.50 24.12 2.94
CA VAL A 273 3.24 24.08 2.19
C VAL A 273 2.04 24.04 3.15
N TYR A 274 2.11 23.23 4.20
CA TYR A 274 1.07 23.17 5.22
C TYR A 274 0.83 24.52 5.89
N HIS A 275 1.88 25.24 6.30
CA HIS A 275 1.75 26.58 6.87
C HIS A 275 1.10 27.57 5.89
N THR A 276 1.46 27.47 4.60
CA THR A 276 0.85 28.28 3.55
C THR A 276 -0.65 27.98 3.39
N MET A 277 -1.06 26.71 3.43
CA MET A 277 -2.48 26.32 3.39
C MET A 277 -3.26 26.87 4.57
N ILE A 278 -2.71 26.75 5.78
CA ILE A 278 -3.36 27.27 7.00
C ILE A 278 -3.51 28.79 6.93
N SER A 279 -2.48 29.52 6.50
CA SER A 279 -2.52 30.98 6.37
C SER A 279 -3.57 31.44 5.37
N LYS A 280 -3.84 30.64 4.34
CA LYS A 280 -4.87 30.88 3.31
C LYS A 280 -6.23 30.29 3.67
N ARG A 281 -6.40 29.71 4.86
CA ARG A 281 -7.62 29.05 5.33
C ARG A 281 -8.14 27.93 4.39
N MET A 282 -7.22 27.23 3.74
CA MET A 282 -7.53 26.10 2.86
C MET A 282 -7.77 24.81 3.65
N HIS A 283 -8.65 23.96 3.14
CA HIS A 283 -8.95 22.67 3.77
C HIS A 283 -7.94 21.58 3.42
N LEU A 284 -7.56 20.80 4.42
CA LEU A 284 -6.71 19.64 4.26
C LEU A 284 -7.58 18.42 3.88
N GLN A 285 -7.27 17.78 2.77
CA GLN A 285 -7.94 16.53 2.36
C GLN A 285 -7.55 15.37 3.26
N SER A 286 -8.46 14.40 3.47
CA SER A 286 -8.17 13.20 4.29
C SER A 286 -6.95 12.43 3.81
N SER A 287 -6.79 12.25 2.49
CA SER A 287 -5.61 11.59 1.91
C SER A 287 -4.30 12.33 2.21
N THR A 288 -4.33 13.65 2.26
CA THR A 288 -3.18 14.49 2.61
C THR A 288 -2.88 14.42 4.10
N LEU A 289 -3.92 14.41 4.94
CA LEU A 289 -3.80 14.21 6.39
C LEU A 289 -3.09 12.87 6.70
N VAL A 290 -3.52 11.78 6.06
CA VAL A 290 -2.90 10.46 6.20
C VAL A 290 -1.44 10.48 5.74
N ALA A 291 -1.14 11.10 4.58
CA ALA A 291 0.23 11.21 4.06
C ALA A 291 1.17 11.99 5.00
N MET A 292 0.67 13.06 5.63
CA MET A 292 1.42 13.81 6.64
C MET A 292 1.66 12.97 7.90
N LEU A 293 0.61 12.30 8.40
CA LEU A 293 0.71 11.43 9.56
C LEU A 293 1.73 10.31 9.31
N GLU A 294 1.67 9.67 8.14
CA GLU A 294 2.66 8.66 7.73
C GLU A 294 4.09 9.23 7.70
N THR A 295 4.25 10.45 7.24
CA THR A 295 5.56 11.10 7.22
C THR A 295 6.08 11.35 8.63
N TYR A 296 5.26 11.87 9.54
CA TYR A 296 5.67 12.08 10.92
C TYR A 296 5.99 10.76 11.63
N ALA A 297 5.20 9.70 11.41
CA ALA A 297 5.48 8.37 11.93
C ALA A 297 6.82 7.82 11.37
N ARG A 298 7.06 7.96 10.05
CA ARG A 298 8.31 7.51 9.41
C ARG A 298 9.56 8.21 9.97
N PHE A 299 9.45 9.50 10.30
CA PHE A 299 10.56 10.27 10.88
C PHE A 299 10.60 10.22 12.42
N GLY A 300 9.69 9.52 13.07
CA GLY A 300 9.62 9.39 14.52
C GLY A 300 9.31 10.70 15.25
N ILE A 301 8.63 11.66 14.60
CA ILE A 301 8.29 12.97 15.18
C ILE A 301 6.97 12.84 15.94
N MET A 302 7.06 12.36 17.17
CA MET A 302 5.93 11.94 17.99
C MET A 302 4.91 13.04 18.23
N ASP A 303 5.31 14.24 18.66
CA ASP A 303 4.37 15.33 18.99
C ASP A 303 3.48 15.72 17.80
N LYS A 304 4.08 15.77 16.59
CA LYS A 304 3.34 16.06 15.36
C LYS A 304 2.50 14.86 14.93
N MET A 305 3.03 13.64 15.07
CA MET A 305 2.30 12.41 14.80
C MET A 305 1.02 12.36 15.63
N GLU A 306 1.10 12.57 16.95
CA GLU A 306 -0.07 12.57 17.82
C GLU A 306 -1.08 13.66 17.47
N LYS A 307 -0.62 14.88 17.21
CA LYS A 307 -1.48 15.99 16.81
C LYS A 307 -2.30 15.66 15.54
N PHE A 308 -1.65 15.06 14.55
CA PHE A 308 -2.33 14.69 13.29
C PHE A 308 -3.16 13.41 13.43
N TYR A 309 -2.78 12.51 14.32
CA TYR A 309 -3.58 11.34 14.71
C TYR A 309 -4.91 11.77 15.33
N LEU A 310 -4.89 12.63 16.34
CA LEU A 310 -6.12 13.16 16.96
C LEU A 310 -7.01 13.87 15.92
N ARG A 311 -6.39 14.58 14.97
CA ARG A 311 -7.16 15.20 13.88
C ARG A 311 -7.81 14.14 12.97
N ALA A 312 -7.10 13.05 12.66
CA ALA A 312 -7.65 11.94 11.86
C ALA A 312 -8.83 11.27 12.56
N LEU A 313 -8.73 11.02 13.87
CA LEU A 313 -9.84 10.52 14.69
C LEU A 313 -11.06 11.46 14.65
N ASN A 314 -10.84 12.75 14.91
CA ASN A 314 -11.93 13.76 14.92
C ASN A 314 -12.63 13.89 13.55
N THR A 315 -11.89 13.71 12.45
CA THR A 315 -12.45 13.74 11.10
C THR A 315 -12.94 12.38 10.61
N LYS A 316 -12.89 11.35 11.45
CA LYS A 316 -13.22 9.95 11.11
C LYS A 316 -12.50 9.48 9.84
N THR A 317 -11.24 9.88 9.69
CA THR A 317 -10.41 9.48 8.56
C THR A 317 -9.83 8.09 8.83
N PRO A 318 -10.15 7.06 8.01
CA PRO A 318 -9.64 5.71 8.23
C PRO A 318 -8.12 5.65 8.02
N LEU A 319 -7.44 4.92 8.88
CA LEU A 319 -6.01 4.66 8.81
C LEU A 319 -5.77 3.23 8.32
N GLY A 320 -4.80 3.06 7.42
CA GLY A 320 -4.39 1.72 6.98
C GLY A 320 -3.51 1.03 8.02
N ASP A 321 -3.55 -0.30 8.05
CA ASP A 321 -2.80 -1.14 8.99
C ASP A 321 -1.30 -0.82 9.02
N ASP A 322 -0.68 -0.56 7.86
CA ASP A 322 0.75 -0.24 7.77
C ASP A 322 1.10 1.08 8.48
N LEU A 323 0.20 2.07 8.42
CA LEU A 323 0.38 3.32 9.16
C LEU A 323 0.20 3.10 10.66
N ILE A 324 -0.79 2.30 11.06
CA ILE A 324 -1.01 1.95 12.47
C ILE A 324 0.22 1.22 13.04
N ARG A 325 0.80 0.26 12.29
CA ARG A 325 2.04 -0.41 12.68
C ARG A 325 3.21 0.57 12.84
N LYS A 326 3.38 1.51 11.90
CA LYS A 326 4.43 2.54 12.01
C LYS A 326 4.26 3.45 13.21
N MET A 327 3.02 3.83 13.53
CA MET A 327 2.72 4.60 14.74
C MET A 327 3.05 3.80 16.01
N ALA A 328 2.70 2.53 16.04
CA ALA A 328 3.04 1.62 17.13
C ALA A 328 4.57 1.51 17.30
N GLU A 329 5.33 1.36 16.20
CA GLU A 329 6.80 1.36 16.23
C GLU A 329 7.37 2.64 16.86
N VAL A 330 6.79 3.81 16.55
CA VAL A 330 7.21 5.08 17.17
C VAL A 330 6.93 5.08 18.68
N TYR A 331 5.77 4.62 19.12
CA TYR A 331 5.48 4.53 20.56
C TYR A 331 6.39 3.55 21.28
N ILE A 332 6.65 2.38 20.68
CA ILE A 332 7.55 1.36 21.23
C ILE A 332 8.98 1.91 21.34
N GLY A 333 9.47 2.56 20.28
CA GLY A 333 10.81 3.16 20.25
C GLY A 333 11.02 4.30 21.26
N ASN A 334 9.93 4.94 21.70
CA ASN A 334 9.92 5.98 22.74
C ASN A 334 9.47 5.48 24.11
N TYR A 335 9.34 4.16 24.30
CA TYR A 335 8.91 3.53 25.57
C TYR A 335 7.54 3.95 26.06
N MET A 336 6.64 4.37 25.17
CA MET A 336 5.28 4.82 25.50
C MET A 336 4.27 3.69 25.33
N PHE A 337 4.50 2.59 26.04
CA PHE A 337 3.75 1.35 25.86
C PHE A 337 2.24 1.48 26.15
N SER A 338 1.84 2.28 27.11
CA SER A 338 0.42 2.54 27.41
C SER A 338 -0.31 3.21 26.23
N ARG A 339 0.41 3.92 25.36
CA ARG A 339 -0.19 4.52 24.16
C ARG A 339 -0.59 3.48 23.11
N LEU A 340 -0.02 2.27 23.12
CA LEU A 340 -0.44 1.17 22.25
C LEU A 340 -1.87 0.73 22.57
N GLU A 341 -2.18 0.61 23.86
CA GLU A 341 -3.55 0.28 24.31
C GLU A 341 -4.53 1.39 23.92
N THR A 342 -4.18 2.65 24.23
CA THR A 342 -5.00 3.81 23.85
C THR A 342 -5.24 3.84 22.33
N LEU A 343 -4.20 3.63 21.51
CA LEU A 343 -4.31 3.57 20.06
C LEU A 343 -5.27 2.46 19.59
N GLY A 344 -5.17 1.26 20.21
CA GLY A 344 -6.07 0.15 19.95
C GLY A 344 -7.53 0.50 20.27
N VAL A 345 -7.78 1.03 21.47
CA VAL A 345 -9.15 1.39 21.94
C VAL A 345 -9.74 2.54 21.13
N ASP A 346 -8.98 3.61 20.86
CA ASP A 346 -9.47 4.76 20.09
C ASP A 346 -9.89 4.36 18.67
N LEU A 347 -9.06 3.54 18.01
CA LEU A 347 -9.33 3.10 16.65
C LEU A 347 -10.46 2.07 16.59
N SER A 348 -10.55 1.16 17.56
CA SER A 348 -11.66 0.20 17.64
C SER A 348 -13.00 0.90 17.84
N THR A 349 -13.02 1.89 18.71
CA THR A 349 -14.23 2.71 18.97
C THR A 349 -14.65 3.52 17.74
N ALA A 350 -13.68 4.01 16.95
CA ALA A 350 -13.96 4.86 15.78
C ALA A 350 -14.32 4.07 14.51
N PHE A 351 -13.71 2.88 14.31
CA PHE A 351 -13.74 2.16 13.04
C PHE A 351 -14.10 0.66 13.16
N GLY A 352 -14.22 0.15 14.37
CA GLY A 352 -14.47 -1.27 14.66
C GLY A 352 -13.21 -2.06 14.98
N GLU A 353 -13.39 -3.25 15.53
CA GLU A 353 -12.31 -4.13 15.99
C GLU A 353 -11.61 -4.83 14.82
N THR A 354 -10.29 -4.94 14.91
CA THR A 354 -9.44 -5.73 14.01
C THR A 354 -8.40 -6.51 14.80
N ASP A 355 -7.85 -7.57 14.20
CA ASP A 355 -6.78 -8.37 14.83
C ASP A 355 -5.57 -7.51 15.21
N LEU A 356 -5.22 -6.52 14.39
CA LEU A 356 -4.11 -5.61 14.67
C LEU A 356 -4.36 -4.77 15.93
N LEU A 357 -5.58 -4.29 16.15
CA LEU A 357 -5.91 -3.46 17.32
C LEU A 357 -5.84 -4.29 18.60
N TRP A 358 -6.31 -5.54 18.58
CA TRP A 358 -6.12 -6.49 19.67
C TRP A 358 -4.64 -6.78 19.93
N CYS A 359 -3.83 -6.96 18.87
CA CYS A 359 -2.38 -7.12 19.00
C CYS A 359 -1.74 -5.93 19.74
N LEU A 360 -2.12 -4.69 19.43
CA LEU A 360 -1.55 -3.50 20.06
C LEU A 360 -1.88 -3.46 21.57
N ARG A 361 -3.12 -3.79 21.93
CA ARG A 361 -3.56 -3.85 23.32
C ARG A 361 -2.79 -4.94 24.10
N LEU A 362 -2.65 -6.15 23.55
CA LEU A 362 -1.83 -7.21 24.14
C LEU A 362 -0.36 -6.81 24.25
N LEU A 363 0.22 -6.20 23.21
CA LEU A 363 1.60 -5.73 23.22
C LEU A 363 1.86 -4.68 24.31
N SER A 364 0.91 -3.77 24.55
CA SER A 364 1.02 -2.81 25.65
C SER A 364 1.30 -3.52 26.98
N HIS A 365 0.45 -4.47 27.36
CA HIS A 365 0.59 -5.22 28.62
C HIS A 365 1.80 -6.16 28.62
N SER A 366 2.17 -6.69 27.46
CA SER A 366 3.37 -7.49 27.28
C SER A 366 4.64 -6.70 27.59
N PHE A 367 4.74 -5.45 27.13
CA PHE A 367 5.88 -4.57 27.42
C PHE A 367 5.92 -4.09 28.87
N LEU A 368 4.74 -3.84 29.44
CA LEU A 368 4.60 -3.46 30.84
C LEU A 368 4.80 -4.66 31.79
N LEU A 369 4.97 -5.88 31.26
CA LEU A 369 5.05 -7.13 32.01
C LEU A 369 3.86 -7.29 32.99
N SER A 370 2.68 -6.79 32.59
CA SER A 370 1.45 -6.81 33.38
C SER A 370 0.63 -8.05 33.06
N ARG A 371 0.79 -9.11 33.87
CA ARG A 371 -0.02 -10.34 33.76
C ARG A 371 -1.51 -10.04 33.90
N GLN A 372 -1.89 -9.29 34.93
CA GLN A 372 -3.29 -8.93 35.19
C GLN A 372 -3.92 -8.16 34.01
N GLY A 373 -3.18 -7.21 33.40
CA GLY A 373 -3.66 -6.47 32.23
C GLY A 373 -3.83 -7.40 31.02
N MET A 374 -2.89 -8.32 30.79
CA MET A 374 -3.00 -9.30 29.70
C MET A 374 -4.21 -10.21 29.90
N ASP A 375 -4.42 -10.75 31.10
CA ASP A 375 -5.57 -11.60 31.43
C ASP A 375 -6.89 -10.84 31.21
N SER A 376 -6.94 -9.54 31.55
CA SER A 376 -8.12 -8.70 31.31
C SER A 376 -8.44 -8.56 29.83
N ILE A 377 -7.42 -8.34 28.97
CA ILE A 377 -7.62 -8.26 27.52
C ILE A 377 -8.06 -9.61 26.96
N LEU A 378 -7.48 -10.73 27.41
CA LEU A 378 -7.86 -12.07 26.97
C LEU A 378 -9.32 -12.39 27.31
N GLN A 379 -9.79 -12.03 28.52
CA GLN A 379 -11.19 -12.17 28.91
C GLN A 379 -12.13 -11.31 28.07
N GLU A 380 -11.68 -10.12 27.65
CA GLU A 380 -12.45 -9.25 26.76
C GLU A 380 -12.54 -9.87 25.34
N MET A 381 -11.42 -10.37 24.81
CA MET A 381 -11.38 -11.08 23.52
C MET A 381 -12.30 -12.31 23.53
N GLU A 382 -12.35 -13.06 24.64
CA GLU A 382 -13.23 -14.20 24.78
C GLU A 382 -14.72 -13.79 24.79
N ARG A 383 -15.07 -12.71 25.50
CA ARG A 383 -16.44 -12.15 25.50
C ARG A 383 -16.89 -11.68 24.13
N GLU A 384 -15.98 -11.09 23.36
CA GLU A 384 -16.25 -10.60 21.99
C GLU A 384 -16.14 -11.71 20.93
N ASN A 385 -15.86 -12.97 21.35
CA ASN A 385 -15.66 -14.13 20.47
C ASN A 385 -14.59 -13.87 19.37
N VAL A 386 -13.48 -13.20 19.73
CA VAL A 386 -12.39 -12.92 18.79
C VAL A 386 -11.72 -14.23 18.37
N PRO A 387 -11.60 -14.50 17.04
CA PRO A 387 -10.94 -15.71 16.58
C PRO A 387 -9.47 -15.75 16.99
N TRP A 388 -9.07 -16.87 17.63
CA TRP A 388 -7.70 -17.04 18.07
C TRP A 388 -6.74 -17.22 16.88
N ASN A 389 -5.59 -16.55 16.91
CA ASN A 389 -4.59 -16.64 15.86
C ASN A 389 -3.16 -16.75 16.41
N VAL A 390 -2.19 -17.12 15.54
CA VAL A 390 -0.79 -17.32 15.94
C VAL A 390 -0.11 -16.06 16.44
N THR A 391 -0.55 -14.88 16.00
CA THR A 391 0.00 -13.60 16.46
C THR A 391 -0.27 -13.38 17.95
N PHE A 392 -1.52 -13.57 18.38
CA PHE A 392 -1.89 -13.44 19.80
C PHE A 392 -1.13 -14.45 20.67
N ALA A 393 -1.05 -15.71 20.19
CA ALA A 393 -0.31 -16.75 20.87
C ALA A 393 1.18 -16.38 21.03
N ASN A 394 1.83 -15.90 19.97
CA ASN A 394 3.23 -15.50 20.01
C ASN A 394 3.50 -14.30 20.92
N ILE A 395 2.58 -13.33 21.03
CA ILE A 395 2.71 -12.24 22.02
C ILE A 395 2.74 -12.79 23.44
N ILE A 396 1.86 -13.74 23.77
CA ILE A 396 1.78 -14.35 25.10
C ILE A 396 3.03 -15.18 25.39
N LEU A 397 3.47 -16.00 24.44
CA LEU A 397 4.69 -16.80 24.56
C LEU A 397 5.93 -15.92 24.78
N LEU A 398 6.07 -14.83 24.01
CA LEU A 398 7.16 -13.87 24.17
C LEU A 398 7.10 -13.17 25.54
N THR A 399 5.90 -12.92 26.06
CA THR A 399 5.73 -12.32 27.38
C THR A 399 6.22 -13.27 28.47
N HIS A 400 5.80 -14.54 28.43
CA HIS A 400 6.27 -15.56 29.37
C HIS A 400 7.78 -15.76 29.28
N LEU A 401 8.32 -15.74 28.06
CA LEU A 401 9.77 -15.82 27.85
C LEU A 401 10.53 -14.65 28.48
N LYS A 402 10.04 -13.40 28.29
CA LYS A 402 10.64 -12.20 28.91
C LYS A 402 10.57 -12.22 30.43
N MET A 403 9.46 -12.72 30.98
CA MET A 403 9.31 -12.92 32.43
C MET A 403 10.11 -14.10 32.97
N LYS A 404 10.75 -14.92 32.11
CA LYS A 404 11.37 -16.20 32.45
C LYS A 404 10.40 -17.17 33.17
N ASP A 405 9.12 -17.08 32.83
CA ASP A 405 8.07 -17.92 33.38
C ASP A 405 7.88 -19.17 32.54
N PHE A 406 8.79 -20.13 32.72
CA PHE A 406 8.80 -21.36 31.93
C PHE A 406 7.63 -22.30 32.23
N THR A 407 6.97 -22.14 33.37
CA THR A 407 5.77 -22.93 33.73
C THR A 407 4.60 -22.53 32.82
N HIS A 408 4.29 -21.23 32.75
CA HIS A 408 3.21 -20.74 31.89
C HIS A 408 3.59 -20.82 30.39
N LEU A 409 4.88 -20.65 30.05
CA LEU A 409 5.35 -20.89 28.70
C LEU A 409 5.05 -22.33 28.22
N ARG A 410 5.31 -23.33 29.06
CA ARG A 410 5.00 -24.74 28.75
C ARG A 410 3.50 -24.96 28.54
N ILE A 411 2.66 -24.42 29.43
CA ILE A 411 1.21 -24.53 29.32
C ILE A 411 0.72 -23.89 28.01
N SER A 412 1.16 -22.67 27.71
CA SER A 412 0.78 -21.96 26.50
C SER A 412 1.23 -22.66 25.23
N LEU A 413 2.45 -23.23 25.19
CA LEU A 413 2.95 -24.03 24.08
C LEU A 413 2.14 -25.31 23.86
N SER A 414 1.65 -25.95 24.93
CA SER A 414 0.81 -27.16 24.82
C SER A 414 -0.61 -26.84 24.33
N GLN A 415 -1.17 -25.72 24.76
CA GLN A 415 -2.50 -25.26 24.32
C GLN A 415 -2.52 -24.81 22.85
N LEU A 416 -1.41 -24.22 22.38
CA LEU A 416 -1.31 -23.66 21.04
C LEU A 416 -1.52 -24.74 19.97
N THR A 417 -0.96 -25.92 20.15
CA THR A 417 -1.06 -27.04 19.19
C THR A 417 -2.49 -27.54 18.97
N HIS A 418 -3.42 -27.25 19.87
CA HIS A 418 -4.83 -27.64 19.76
C HIS A 418 -5.68 -26.58 19.06
N SER A 419 -5.28 -25.33 19.09
CA SER A 419 -6.08 -24.18 18.63
C SER A 419 -5.55 -23.54 17.34
N VAL A 420 -4.21 -23.46 17.18
CA VAL A 420 -3.55 -22.75 16.07
C VAL A 420 -2.25 -23.47 15.69
N GLU A 421 -1.96 -23.55 14.39
CA GLU A 421 -0.67 -24.10 13.93
C GLU A 421 0.48 -23.12 14.25
N PRO A 422 1.56 -23.62 14.92
CA PRO A 422 2.76 -22.83 15.16
C PRO A 422 3.41 -22.39 13.84
N ASP A 423 3.88 -21.14 13.79
CA ASP A 423 4.64 -20.61 12.66
C ASP A 423 6.14 -20.51 12.97
N ILE A 424 6.93 -19.97 12.04
CA ILE A 424 8.39 -19.83 12.22
C ILE A 424 8.77 -18.96 13.43
N VAL A 425 7.93 -17.98 13.79
CA VAL A 425 8.14 -17.12 14.96
C VAL A 425 7.95 -17.94 16.23
N THR A 426 6.93 -18.79 16.28
CA THR A 426 6.67 -19.71 17.40
C THR A 426 7.86 -20.66 17.62
N VAL A 427 8.40 -21.23 16.53
CA VAL A 427 9.62 -22.06 16.60
C VAL A 427 10.79 -21.24 17.12
N GLY A 428 10.97 -20.02 16.65
CA GLY A 428 12.00 -19.11 17.14
C GLY A 428 11.90 -18.82 18.63
N ILE A 429 10.69 -18.60 19.13
CA ILE A 429 10.44 -18.40 20.57
C ILE A 429 10.84 -19.63 21.38
N LEU A 430 10.47 -20.83 20.92
CA LEU A 430 10.84 -22.10 21.58
C LEU A 430 12.36 -22.25 21.65
N PHE A 431 13.08 -22.03 20.55
CA PHE A 431 14.54 -22.14 20.53
C PHE A 431 15.23 -21.08 21.40
N ASN A 432 14.71 -19.85 21.44
CA ASN A 432 15.20 -18.83 22.36
C ASN A 432 14.96 -19.21 23.83
N ALA A 433 13.83 -19.87 24.11
CA ALA A 433 13.55 -20.38 25.46
C ALA A 433 14.53 -21.50 25.85
N ILE A 434 14.85 -22.42 24.93
CA ILE A 434 15.83 -23.48 25.13
C ILE A 434 17.22 -22.88 25.40
N ASP A 435 17.64 -21.87 24.64
CA ASP A 435 18.89 -21.14 24.88
C ASP A 435 18.95 -20.48 26.29
N MET A 436 17.77 -20.17 26.86
CA MET A 436 17.64 -19.62 28.23
C MET A 436 17.47 -20.68 29.33
N GLY A 437 17.52 -21.97 28.99
CA GLY A 437 17.44 -23.08 29.94
C GLY A 437 16.06 -23.74 30.05
N PHE A 438 15.13 -23.44 29.14
CA PHE A 438 13.83 -24.14 29.09
C PHE A 438 14.02 -25.56 28.51
N ASP A 439 13.39 -26.56 29.14
CA ASP A 439 13.32 -27.90 28.57
C ASP A 439 12.20 -27.95 27.52
N GLY A 440 12.59 -27.85 26.25
CA GLY A 440 11.70 -27.89 25.10
C GLY A 440 11.45 -29.26 24.50
N THR A 441 12.06 -30.33 25.06
CA THR A 441 12.07 -31.69 24.48
C THR A 441 10.65 -32.19 24.23
N GLY A 442 9.77 -32.11 25.21
CA GLY A 442 8.37 -32.56 25.09
C GLY A 442 7.56 -31.78 24.05
N THR A 443 7.85 -30.48 23.87
CA THR A 443 7.22 -29.66 22.83
C THR A 443 7.67 -30.06 21.44
N LEU A 444 8.98 -30.25 21.25
CA LEU A 444 9.57 -30.70 19.96
C LEU A 444 9.04 -32.09 19.56
N GLU A 445 8.97 -33.03 20.52
CA GLU A 445 8.41 -34.37 20.27
C GLU A 445 6.92 -34.31 19.90
N ALA A 446 6.14 -33.43 20.57
CA ALA A 446 4.74 -33.23 20.21
C ALA A 446 4.58 -32.68 18.80
N TRP A 447 5.36 -31.67 18.42
CA TRP A 447 5.32 -31.07 17.07
C TRP A 447 5.82 -32.05 15.99
N GLN A 448 6.77 -32.92 16.31
CA GLN A 448 7.22 -33.98 15.41
C GLN A 448 6.13 -35.04 15.17
N ARG A 449 5.43 -35.46 16.23
CA ARG A 449 4.26 -36.37 16.14
C ARG A 449 3.11 -35.78 15.31
N MET A 450 2.95 -34.48 15.32
CA MET A 450 1.97 -33.73 14.51
C MET A 450 2.43 -33.48 13.08
N GLU A 451 3.57 -34.03 12.67
CA GLU A 451 4.18 -33.84 11.35
C GLU A 451 4.43 -32.37 10.96
N LEU A 452 4.43 -31.46 11.95
CA LEU A 452 4.64 -30.02 11.72
C LEU A 452 5.97 -29.75 11.00
N PHE A 453 7.02 -30.49 11.34
CA PHE A 453 8.36 -30.28 10.78
C PHE A 453 8.46 -30.56 9.27
N TYR A 454 7.54 -31.31 8.70
CA TYR A 454 7.49 -31.60 7.27
C TYR A 454 6.64 -30.60 6.50
N LYS A 455 5.90 -29.73 7.18
CA LYS A 455 5.12 -28.65 6.55
C LYS A 455 6.02 -27.56 6.01
N ALA A 456 5.54 -26.84 5.01
CA ALA A 456 6.19 -25.63 4.52
C ALA A 456 6.25 -24.56 5.63
N VAL A 457 7.35 -23.84 5.67
CA VAL A 457 7.53 -22.76 6.66
C VAL A 457 6.62 -21.60 6.27
N GLU A 458 5.80 -21.16 7.21
CA GLU A 458 4.90 -20.02 7.08
C GLU A 458 5.26 -18.96 8.13
N MET A 459 4.93 -17.71 7.82
CA MET A 459 5.02 -16.58 8.76
C MET A 459 3.67 -15.87 8.76
N ASN A 460 2.83 -16.25 9.70
CA ASN A 460 1.48 -15.71 9.88
C ASN A 460 1.39 -14.71 11.05
N THR A 461 2.47 -14.57 11.81
CA THR A 461 2.61 -13.58 12.89
C THR A 461 2.69 -12.17 12.31
N ASP A 462 1.94 -11.24 12.89
CA ASP A 462 1.98 -9.83 12.46
C ASP A 462 3.39 -9.24 12.62
N PRO A 463 3.90 -8.52 11.60
CA PRO A 463 5.23 -7.90 11.64
C PRO A 463 5.49 -7.01 12.86
N VAL A 464 4.45 -6.39 13.44
CA VAL A 464 4.60 -5.54 14.63
C VAL A 464 5.17 -6.31 15.82
N VAL A 465 4.87 -7.60 15.92
CA VAL A 465 5.40 -8.46 17.00
C VAL A 465 6.90 -8.65 16.85
N ILE A 466 7.37 -8.95 15.63
CA ILE A 466 8.78 -9.15 15.35
C ILE A 466 9.56 -7.85 15.56
N THR A 467 9.03 -6.73 15.09
CA THR A 467 9.63 -5.40 15.30
C THR A 467 9.72 -5.07 16.78
N SER A 468 8.68 -5.43 17.54
CA SER A 468 8.55 -5.12 18.96
C SER A 468 9.50 -5.91 19.86
N PHE A 469 9.64 -7.22 19.63
CA PHE A 469 10.45 -8.12 20.47
C PHE A 469 11.82 -8.44 19.88
N GLY A 470 12.04 -8.11 18.61
CA GLY A 470 13.22 -8.52 17.86
C GLY A 470 13.11 -9.95 17.34
N LYS A 471 14.08 -10.32 16.48
CA LYS A 471 14.06 -11.61 15.79
C LYS A 471 14.52 -12.78 16.66
N GLY A 472 15.19 -12.52 17.79
CA GLY A 472 15.85 -13.54 18.58
C GLY A 472 16.98 -14.28 17.81
N ASN A 473 17.72 -15.12 18.52
CA ASN A 473 18.89 -15.81 17.96
C ASN A 473 18.54 -16.79 16.84
N PHE A 474 17.42 -17.51 16.99
CA PHE A 474 17.03 -18.52 16.00
C PHE A 474 16.71 -17.89 14.64
N LEU A 475 15.85 -16.86 14.60
CA LEU A 475 15.48 -16.20 13.34
C LEU A 475 16.67 -15.47 12.69
N GLN A 476 17.56 -14.86 13.50
CA GLN A 476 18.80 -14.26 13.00
C GLN A 476 19.71 -15.31 12.34
N ASN A 477 19.86 -16.49 12.96
CA ASN A 477 20.63 -17.58 12.40
C ASN A 477 19.99 -18.17 11.13
N CYS A 478 18.66 -18.23 11.07
CA CYS A 478 17.95 -18.63 9.84
C CYS A 478 18.24 -17.64 8.70
N GLU A 479 18.20 -16.32 8.96
CA GLU A 479 18.52 -15.30 7.96
C GLU A 479 19.97 -15.40 7.48
N LEU A 480 20.91 -15.58 8.40
CA LEU A 480 22.32 -15.72 8.08
C LEU A 480 22.54 -16.95 7.19
N ALA A 481 22.04 -18.10 7.61
CA ALA A 481 22.15 -19.34 6.87
C ALA A 481 21.46 -19.26 5.48
N PHE A 482 20.31 -18.58 5.40
CA PHE A 482 19.63 -18.33 4.13
C PHE A 482 20.43 -17.40 3.21
N SER A 483 21.12 -16.39 3.76
CA SER A 483 21.91 -15.44 2.97
C SER A 483 23.16 -16.09 2.35
N THR A 484 23.67 -17.19 2.93
CA THR A 484 24.83 -17.93 2.39
C THR A 484 24.49 -18.83 1.20
N LEU A 485 23.21 -19.08 0.93
CA LEU A 485 22.77 -19.89 -0.20
C LEU A 485 22.76 -19.09 -1.50
N GLU A 486 23.09 -19.76 -2.63
CA GLU A 486 23.01 -19.17 -3.95
C GLU A 486 21.55 -18.77 -4.31
N PRO A 487 21.34 -17.67 -5.07
CA PRO A 487 20.00 -17.19 -5.42
C PRO A 487 19.11 -18.25 -6.08
N GLU A 488 19.70 -19.12 -6.90
CA GLU A 488 18.97 -20.18 -7.59
C GLU A 488 18.50 -21.29 -6.64
N GLU A 489 19.30 -21.62 -5.62
CA GLU A 489 18.94 -22.59 -4.59
C GLU A 489 17.83 -22.06 -3.69
N ARG A 490 17.84 -20.75 -3.38
CA ARG A 490 16.77 -20.09 -2.59
C ARG A 490 15.41 -20.20 -3.25
N VAL A 491 15.36 -20.09 -4.58
CA VAL A 491 14.10 -20.09 -5.35
C VAL A 491 13.55 -21.51 -5.57
N LYS A 492 14.41 -22.51 -5.73
CA LYS A 492 14.02 -23.88 -6.08
C LYS A 492 13.63 -24.74 -4.88
N LYS A 493 14.01 -24.34 -3.65
CA LYS A 493 13.85 -25.17 -2.46
C LYS A 493 12.54 -24.88 -1.75
N ILE A 494 11.75 -25.91 -1.50
CA ILE A 494 10.63 -25.84 -0.57
C ILE A 494 11.23 -25.92 0.85
N TRP A 495 11.06 -24.84 1.61
CA TRP A 495 11.53 -24.76 2.98
C TRP A 495 10.52 -25.40 3.92
N THR A 496 10.94 -26.41 4.66
CA THR A 496 10.21 -27.00 5.77
C THR A 496 10.83 -26.60 7.10
N TYR A 497 10.09 -26.69 8.19
CA TYR A 497 10.63 -26.45 9.53
C TYR A 497 11.85 -27.32 9.82
N ASN A 498 11.82 -28.60 9.44
CA ASN A 498 12.96 -29.52 9.59
C ASN A 498 14.20 -29.02 8.83
N ASN A 499 14.02 -28.53 7.60
CA ASN A 499 15.14 -27.99 6.81
C ASN A 499 15.80 -26.78 7.48
N LEU A 500 14.99 -25.84 8.03
CA LEU A 500 15.51 -24.65 8.71
C LEU A 500 16.19 -25.01 10.05
N ILE A 501 15.57 -25.87 10.84
CA ILE A 501 16.15 -26.34 12.12
C ILE A 501 17.50 -27.01 11.89
N ASN A 502 17.58 -27.93 10.92
CA ASN A 502 18.82 -28.60 10.58
C ASN A 502 19.89 -27.63 10.03
N LEU A 503 19.48 -26.62 9.25
CA LEU A 503 20.40 -25.62 8.74
C LEU A 503 21.03 -24.79 9.87
N VAL A 504 20.23 -24.37 10.83
CA VAL A 504 20.68 -23.60 12.01
C VAL A 504 21.57 -24.45 12.92
N LEU A 505 21.22 -25.72 13.14
CA LEU A 505 22.03 -26.62 13.97
C LEU A 505 23.41 -26.94 13.34
N LYS A 506 23.49 -27.11 12.01
CA LYS A 506 24.77 -27.27 11.29
C LYS A 506 25.67 -26.04 11.43
N HIS A 507 25.07 -24.82 11.34
CA HIS A 507 25.84 -23.59 11.54
C HIS A 507 26.38 -23.43 12.96
N LYS A 508 25.64 -23.83 14.00
CA LYS A 508 26.14 -23.81 15.39
C LYS A 508 27.31 -24.76 15.59
N GLY A 509 27.33 -25.90 14.89
CA GLY A 509 28.43 -26.89 14.97
C GLY A 509 29.73 -26.44 14.29
N SER A 510 29.69 -25.52 13.33
CA SER A 510 30.88 -25.01 12.62
C SER A 510 31.61 -23.86 13.33
N TYR A 511 31.04 -23.26 14.35
CA TYR A 511 31.65 -22.20 15.18
C TYR A 511 32.18 -22.71 16.53
N GLY A 512 32.07 -24.02 16.80
CA GLY A 512 32.53 -24.70 18.04
C GLY A 512 33.73 -25.63 17.87
N GLN A 513 34.49 -25.50 16.76
CA GLN A 513 35.77 -26.18 16.58
C GLN A 513 36.91 -25.17 16.52
#